data_a18fdc1423d34120b29dda10c4b16135
#
_entry.id   a18fdc1423d34120b29dda10c4b16135
#
_cell.length_a   1.000
_cell.length_b   1.000
_cell.length_c   1.000
_cell.angle_alpha   90.00
_cell.angle_beta   90.00
_cell.angle_gamma   90.00
#
_symmetry.space_group_name_H-M   'P 1'
#
loop_
_entity.id
_entity.type
_entity.pdbx_description
1 polymer ?
#
loop_
_entity_poly.entity_id
_entity_poly.type
_entity_poly.pdbx_seq_one_letter_code
_entity_poly.pdbx_strand_id
1 'polypeptide(L)'
;MVSTKLIANAESAAEFLMVMGNEKRLLIMSYLTDGEMSVGAIAEKVMLSQSALSQHLAKLRALDLVETRRDRQMIYYSCNSDAVRELLVVLDGIFGGGKEDLSQMAQRLRRAGT
;
A
#
# COMPACT_ATOMS: atom_id res chain seq x y z
N MET A 1 -16.51 8.37 -17.94
CA MET A 1 -15.57 8.65 -19.04
C MET A 1 -14.49 7.57 -19.07
N VAL A 2 -14.17 7.08 -20.25
CA VAL A 2 -13.21 6.00 -20.42
C VAL A 2 -11.94 6.53 -21.06
N SER A 3 -10.81 6.34 -20.40
CA SER A 3 -9.51 6.76 -20.89
C SER A 3 -8.91 5.67 -21.79
N THR A 4 -8.46 6.04 -23.00
CA THR A 4 -7.79 5.08 -23.87
C THR A 4 -6.48 4.58 -23.26
N LYS A 5 -5.77 5.44 -22.51
CA LYS A 5 -4.57 5.03 -21.80
C LYS A 5 -4.87 4.01 -20.72
N LEU A 6 -5.95 4.21 -19.96
CA LEU A 6 -6.32 3.26 -18.93
C LEU A 6 -6.71 1.91 -19.53
N ILE A 7 -7.46 1.93 -20.65
CA ILE A 7 -7.79 0.68 -21.34
C ILE A 7 -6.53 -0.06 -21.77
N ALA A 8 -5.58 0.66 -22.38
CA ALA A 8 -4.33 0.06 -22.85
C ALA A 8 -3.48 -0.48 -21.71
N ASN A 9 -3.59 0.09 -20.52
CA ASN A 9 -2.77 -0.26 -19.35
C ASN A 9 -3.56 -0.95 -18.24
N ALA A 10 -4.74 -1.48 -18.56
CA ALA A 10 -5.63 -2.06 -17.56
C ALA A 10 -4.98 -3.22 -16.79
N GLU A 11 -4.18 -4.04 -17.48
CA GLU A 11 -3.48 -5.16 -16.85
C GLU A 11 -2.51 -4.66 -15.78
N SER A 12 -1.69 -3.66 -16.12
CA SER A 12 -0.74 -3.09 -15.17
C SER A 12 -1.44 -2.39 -14.01
N ALA A 13 -2.54 -1.68 -14.29
CA ALA A 13 -3.32 -1.03 -13.25
C ALA A 13 -3.91 -2.06 -12.29
N ALA A 14 -4.44 -3.16 -12.82
CA ALA A 14 -5.00 -4.23 -11.98
C ALA A 14 -3.91 -4.89 -11.13
N GLU A 15 -2.73 -5.11 -11.69
CA GLU A 15 -1.60 -5.68 -10.94
C GLU A 15 -1.19 -4.77 -9.79
N PHE A 16 -1.11 -3.48 -10.03
CA PHE A 16 -0.82 -2.49 -9.00
C PHE A 16 -1.87 -2.54 -7.90
N LEU A 17 -3.15 -2.56 -8.26
CA LEU A 17 -4.23 -2.61 -7.28
C LEU A 17 -4.23 -3.91 -6.49
N MET A 18 -3.88 -5.03 -7.12
CA MET A 18 -3.79 -6.31 -6.41
C MET A 18 -2.71 -6.28 -5.33
N VAL A 19 -1.57 -5.67 -5.63
CA VAL A 19 -0.50 -5.56 -4.65
C VAL A 19 -0.91 -4.61 -3.52
N MET A 20 -1.53 -3.48 -3.85
CA MET A 20 -1.93 -2.51 -2.84
C MET A 20 -3.21 -2.91 -2.09
N GLY A 21 -3.98 -3.83 -2.61
CA GLY A 21 -5.23 -4.27 -1.99
C GLY A 21 -5.03 -5.27 -0.85
N ASN A 22 -4.19 -4.90 0.10
CA ASN A 22 -3.86 -5.72 1.27
C ASN A 22 -3.62 -4.81 2.46
N GLU A 23 -4.26 -5.10 3.58
CA GLU A 23 -4.20 -4.25 4.77
C GLU A 23 -2.78 -3.95 5.22
N LYS A 24 -1.95 -4.98 5.32
CA LYS A 24 -0.58 -4.79 5.82
C LYS A 24 0.27 -4.00 4.84
N ARG A 25 0.10 -4.23 3.54
CA ARG A 25 0.84 -3.47 2.53
C ARG A 25 0.40 -2.01 2.49
N LEU A 26 -0.90 -1.73 2.68
CA LEU A 26 -1.37 -0.35 2.81
C LEU A 26 -0.73 0.34 4.01
N LEU A 27 -0.66 -0.35 5.15
CA LEU A 27 -0.02 0.20 6.35
C LEU A 27 1.47 0.45 6.12
N ILE A 28 2.17 -0.52 5.56
CA ILE A 28 3.61 -0.39 5.27
C ILE A 28 3.85 0.85 4.42
N MET A 29 3.13 0.97 3.32
CA MET A 29 3.35 2.09 2.41
C MET A 29 2.94 3.43 3.04
N SER A 30 1.90 3.44 3.86
CA SER A 30 1.51 4.65 4.58
C SER A 30 2.63 5.17 5.46
N TYR A 31 3.29 4.27 6.20
CA TYR A 31 4.43 4.67 7.02
C TYR A 31 5.62 5.11 6.15
N LEU A 32 5.88 4.41 5.05
CA LEU A 32 7.03 4.73 4.20
C LEU A 32 6.87 6.04 3.42
N THR A 33 5.64 6.52 3.21
CA THR A 33 5.45 7.84 2.59
C THR A 33 5.84 8.97 3.53
N ASP A 34 5.86 8.72 4.84
CA ASP A 34 6.30 9.71 5.83
C ASP A 34 7.81 9.75 5.98
N GLY A 35 8.50 8.76 5.49
CA GLY A 35 9.96 8.72 5.56
C GLY A 35 10.50 7.32 5.55
N GLU A 36 11.81 7.24 5.41
CA GLU A 36 12.53 5.99 5.39
C GLU A 36 12.46 5.27 6.73
N MET A 37 12.33 3.94 6.71
CA MET A 37 12.30 3.14 7.94
C MET A 37 13.11 1.86 7.76
N SER A 38 13.73 1.41 8.84
CA SER A 38 14.41 0.13 8.86
C SER A 38 13.39 -1.01 8.86
N VAL A 39 13.81 -2.19 8.40
CA VAL A 39 12.97 -3.39 8.40
C VAL A 39 12.42 -3.69 9.79
N GLY A 40 13.27 -3.58 10.81
CA GLY A 40 12.84 -3.82 12.19
C GLY A 40 11.78 -2.84 12.67
N ALA A 41 11.94 -1.56 12.32
CA ALA A 41 10.96 -0.53 12.69
C ALA A 41 9.63 -0.75 11.97
N ILE A 42 9.67 -1.12 10.69
CA ILE A 42 8.43 -1.42 9.95
C ILE A 42 7.70 -2.61 10.59
N ALA A 43 8.44 -3.68 10.87
CA ALA A 43 7.84 -4.90 11.46
C ALA A 43 7.13 -4.58 12.77
N GLU A 44 7.73 -3.75 13.59
CA GLU A 44 7.14 -3.34 14.86
C GLU A 44 5.88 -2.50 14.64
N LYS A 45 5.92 -1.54 13.72
CA LYS A 45 4.78 -0.66 13.44
C LYS A 45 3.58 -1.40 12.89
N VAL A 46 3.81 -2.36 11.99
CA VAL A 46 2.70 -3.09 11.37
C VAL A 46 2.39 -4.40 12.09
N MET A 47 3.08 -4.69 13.18
CA MET A 47 2.85 -5.85 14.04
C MET A 47 2.97 -7.16 13.27
N LEU A 48 4.07 -7.30 12.55
CA LEU A 48 4.40 -8.52 11.81
C LEU A 48 5.76 -9.05 12.25
N SER A 49 5.93 -10.36 12.13
CA SER A 49 7.25 -10.96 12.20
C SER A 49 8.07 -10.48 11.01
N GLN A 50 9.39 -10.53 11.12
CA GLN A 50 10.23 -10.15 9.98
C GLN A 50 10.03 -11.09 8.80
N SER A 51 9.75 -12.35 9.06
CA SER A 51 9.47 -13.34 8.02
C SER A 51 8.21 -12.97 7.22
N ALA A 52 7.14 -12.64 7.90
CA ALA A 52 5.90 -12.22 7.23
C ALA A 52 6.08 -10.89 6.50
N LEU A 53 6.78 -9.94 7.14
CA LEU A 53 7.07 -8.65 6.52
C LEU A 53 7.88 -8.81 5.22
N SER A 54 8.87 -9.70 5.23
CA SER A 54 9.72 -9.93 4.04
C SER A 54 8.90 -10.35 2.83
N GLN A 55 7.83 -11.12 3.03
CA GLN A 55 6.95 -11.52 1.92
C GLN A 55 6.18 -10.33 1.36
N HIS A 56 5.69 -9.46 2.23
CA HIS A 56 5.01 -8.23 1.77
C HIS A 56 5.98 -7.30 1.05
N LEU A 57 7.17 -7.11 1.61
CA LEU A 57 8.17 -6.26 0.99
C LEU A 57 8.61 -6.79 -0.37
N ALA A 58 8.71 -8.11 -0.53
CA ALA A 58 9.06 -8.71 -1.81
C ALA A 58 8.03 -8.37 -2.89
N LYS A 59 6.74 -8.38 -2.55
CA LYS A 59 5.68 -8.03 -3.50
C LYS A 59 5.74 -6.55 -3.88
N LEU A 60 6.03 -5.69 -2.93
CA LEU A 60 6.18 -4.26 -3.19
C LEU A 60 7.42 -3.98 -4.06
N ARG A 61 8.51 -4.69 -3.80
CA ARG A 61 9.73 -4.56 -4.60
C ARG A 61 9.53 -5.06 -6.02
N ALA A 62 8.75 -6.11 -6.22
CA ALA A 62 8.51 -6.68 -7.54
C ALA A 62 7.87 -5.66 -8.50
N LEU A 63 7.09 -4.72 -7.97
CA LEU A 63 6.50 -3.64 -8.76
C LEU A 63 7.28 -2.33 -8.64
N ASP A 64 8.45 -2.37 -8.03
CA ASP A 64 9.33 -1.20 -7.91
C ASP A 64 8.67 -0.06 -7.13
N LEU A 65 7.85 -0.41 -6.14
CA LEU A 65 7.13 0.59 -5.33
C LEU A 65 7.96 1.09 -4.16
N VAL A 66 9.03 0.40 -3.81
CA VAL A 66 9.91 0.74 -2.71
C VAL A 66 11.36 0.72 -3.18
N GLU A 67 12.18 1.54 -2.53
CA GLU A 67 13.63 1.53 -2.67
C GLU A 67 14.26 1.05 -1.37
N THR A 68 15.45 0.49 -1.47
CA THR A 68 16.21 0.05 -0.31
C THR A 68 17.54 0.76 -0.25
N ARG A 69 18.00 0.98 0.98
CA ARG A 69 19.31 1.52 1.25
C ARG A 69 19.94 0.71 2.37
N ARG A 70 21.18 0.34 2.21
CA ARG A 70 21.91 -0.38 3.24
C ARG A 70 22.87 0.54 3.95
N ASP A 71 22.86 0.51 5.28
CA ASP A 71 23.84 1.20 6.10
C ASP A 71 24.35 0.19 7.13
N ARG A 72 25.55 -0.31 6.90
CA ARG A 72 26.15 -1.39 7.70
C ARG A 72 25.29 -2.63 7.65
N GLN A 73 24.71 -3.04 8.77
CA GLN A 73 23.85 -4.23 8.84
C GLN A 73 22.38 -3.89 8.74
N MET A 74 22.04 -2.61 8.65
CA MET A 74 20.66 -2.14 8.60
C MET A 74 20.21 -1.99 7.16
N ILE A 75 19.00 -2.41 6.88
CA ILE A 75 18.35 -2.18 5.59
C ILE A 75 17.17 -1.26 5.82
N TYR A 76 17.15 -0.17 5.07
CA TYR A 76 16.08 0.83 5.14
C TYR A 76 15.27 0.79 3.86
N TYR A 77 13.97 0.95 4.01
CA TYR A 77 13.02 1.01 2.90
C TYR A 77 12.42 2.40 2.82
N SER A 78 12.14 2.84 1.62
CA SER A 78 11.43 4.10 1.38
C SER A 78 10.45 3.92 0.23
N CYS A 79 9.46 4.80 0.16
CA CYS A 79 8.49 4.80 -0.93
C CYS A 79 9.15 5.36 -2.20
N ASN A 80 9.03 4.63 -3.30
CA ASN A 80 9.59 5.00 -4.60
C ASN A 80 8.50 5.17 -5.66
N SER A 81 7.29 5.50 -5.25
CA SER A 81 6.17 5.50 -6.19
C SER A 81 5.23 6.67 -5.94
N ASP A 82 5.14 7.55 -6.92
CA ASP A 82 4.14 8.63 -6.89
C ASP A 82 2.73 8.06 -6.99
N ALA A 83 2.55 6.96 -7.71
CA ALA A 83 1.25 6.30 -7.83
C ALA A 83 0.75 5.83 -6.46
N VAL A 84 1.64 5.27 -5.63
CA VAL A 84 1.28 4.87 -4.27
C VAL A 84 0.88 6.09 -3.45
N ARG A 85 1.64 7.18 -3.54
CA ARG A 85 1.31 8.41 -2.82
C ARG A 85 -0.06 8.95 -3.21
N GLU A 86 -0.34 8.97 -4.51
CA GLU A 86 -1.64 9.42 -5.02
C GLU A 86 -2.77 8.52 -4.54
N LEU A 87 -2.56 7.20 -4.58
CA LEU A 87 -3.56 6.24 -4.10
C LEU A 87 -3.85 6.46 -2.62
N LEU A 88 -2.82 6.63 -1.81
CA LEU A 88 -3.00 6.82 -0.36
C LEU A 88 -3.72 8.13 -0.05
N VAL A 89 -3.48 9.19 -0.82
CA VAL A 89 -4.21 10.45 -0.67
C VAL A 89 -5.70 10.23 -0.94
N VAL A 90 -6.03 9.50 -2.01
CA VAL A 90 -7.43 9.20 -2.34
C VAL A 90 -8.08 8.38 -1.22
N LEU A 91 -7.39 7.35 -0.75
CA LEU A 91 -7.92 6.49 0.32
C LEU A 91 -8.09 7.27 1.63
N ASP A 92 -7.15 8.15 1.94
CA ASP A 92 -7.27 9.00 3.12
C ASP A 92 -8.49 9.92 3.02
N GLY A 93 -8.75 10.46 1.84
CA GLY A 93 -9.93 11.28 1.62
C GLY A 93 -11.23 10.52 1.79
N ILE A 94 -11.24 9.24 1.46
CA ILE A 94 -12.43 8.40 1.55
C ILE A 94 -12.63 7.86 2.98
N PHE A 95 -11.57 7.33 3.57
CA PHE A 95 -11.64 6.55 4.82
C PHE A 95 -11.13 7.29 6.05
N GLY A 96 -10.36 8.35 5.86
CA GLY A 96 -9.72 9.05 6.97
C GLY A 96 -10.48 10.25 7.50
N GLY A 97 -11.54 10.69 6.83
CA GLY A 97 -12.13 12.00 7.05
C GLY A 97 -13.44 12.10 7.80
N GLY A 98 -14.02 11.03 8.29
CA GLY A 98 -15.26 11.10 9.04
C GLY A 98 -16.51 11.41 8.22
N LYS A 99 -16.43 11.47 6.91
CA LYS A 99 -17.61 11.59 6.05
C LYS A 99 -18.29 10.23 5.92
N GLU A 100 -19.59 10.25 5.76
CA GLU A 100 -20.25 9.04 5.31
C GLU A 100 -19.76 8.71 3.92
N ASP A 101 -19.23 7.52 3.73
CA ASP A 101 -18.40 7.24 2.58
C ASP A 101 -18.39 5.75 2.25
N LEU A 102 -17.41 5.36 1.46
CA LEU A 102 -17.27 3.98 1.03
C LEU A 102 -17.04 3.00 2.17
N SER A 103 -16.52 3.44 3.33
CA SER A 103 -16.32 2.52 4.45
C SER A 103 -17.66 2.03 5.00
N GLN A 104 -18.65 2.92 5.12
CA GLN A 104 -20.00 2.54 5.53
C GLN A 104 -20.69 1.69 4.46
N MET A 105 -20.50 2.07 3.21
CA MET A 105 -21.03 1.27 2.09
C MET A 105 -20.42 -0.13 2.10
N ALA A 106 -19.13 -0.25 2.31
CA ALA A 106 -18.44 -1.53 2.38
C ALA A 106 -18.97 -2.39 3.53
N GLN A 107 -19.25 -1.78 4.69
CA GLN A 107 -19.84 -2.50 5.81
C GLN A 107 -21.23 -3.03 5.47
N ARG A 108 -22.03 -2.21 4.80
CA ARG A 108 -23.37 -2.66 4.36
C ARG A 108 -23.29 -3.82 3.38
N LEU A 109 -22.34 -3.74 2.45
CA LEU A 109 -22.15 -4.82 1.46
C LEU A 109 -21.69 -6.12 2.14
N ARG A 110 -20.81 -6.03 3.13
CA ARG A 110 -20.39 -7.22 3.86
C ARG A 110 -21.53 -7.86 4.61
N ARG A 111 -22.42 -7.07 5.24
CA ARG A 111 -23.60 -7.60 5.94
C ARG A 111 -24.57 -8.25 4.96
N ALA A 112 -24.77 -7.64 3.80
CA ALA A 112 -25.70 -8.16 2.81
C ALA A 112 -25.17 -9.42 2.14
N GLY A 113 -23.85 -9.57 2.03
CA GLY A 113 -23.23 -10.70 1.35
C GLY A 113 -23.05 -11.96 2.21
N THR A 114 -23.38 -11.91 3.49
CA THR A 114 -23.21 -13.06 4.40
C THR A 114 -24.50 -13.81 4.67
#